data_8ae69e9f2caa4df4d320b8185ae5f640
#
_entry.id   8ae69e9f2caa4df4d320b8185ae5f640
#
_cell.length_a   1.000
_cell.length_b   1.000
_cell.length_c   1.000
_cell.angle_alpha   90.00
_cell.angle_beta   90.00
_cell.angle_gamma   90.00
#
_symmetry.space_group_name_H-M   'P 1'
#
loop_
_entity.id
_entity.type
_entity.pdbx_description
1 polymer ?
#
loop_
_entity_poly.entity_id
_entity_poly.type
_entity_poly.pdbx_seq_one_letter_code
_entity_poly.pdbx_strand_id
1 'polypeptide(L)'
;MGLALGLFLIVIAATGSAIAFYKEMERALNAHMRMVEPQPQGWTLQDALKIRARLEAQDPHSSVFSLQLPQNSDEALFARVMPAIDPKSGREYALDYDELFANPYNGERLGRRRIGAATFHLEGLPSFLYYLHYALFLPFGAGILLIGILGLVWLVESMTGFWLTLPARPKKSKKGASPRPFHQRWASAWKIERKGNTNRLLFDLHRAPGLWLWPLLAIFAITGFALNLGGPYAHTVQRIAAYEHFQEAPPRETLPQPLINPPINWFKAAELGQRYFAQQAQREGFTLGKPAAIEYRRDLGLYFFLMHTSRDLLDAQGRPTETDSPATAATIAIDARDGRFVGLQLPTGQRAGNTLTSWLIALHVTAVGGRVWQVVVACFGLAVVLGCVTGLWLWWRRRVLR
;
A
#
# COMPACT_ATOMS: atom_id res chain seq x y z
N MET A 1 13.76 18.61 -14.02
CA MET A 1 12.87 17.55 -13.55
C MET A 1 13.55 16.67 -12.52
N GLY A 2 14.63 15.96 -12.82
CA GLY A 2 15.33 15.02 -11.92
C GLY A 2 15.79 15.58 -10.57
N LEU A 3 16.09 16.86 -10.47
CA LEU A 3 16.49 17.48 -9.19
C LEU A 3 15.33 17.57 -8.19
N ALA A 4 14.19 18.09 -8.63
CA ALA A 4 13.00 18.18 -7.78
C ALA A 4 12.52 16.78 -7.38
N LEU A 5 12.43 15.85 -8.36
CA LEU A 5 12.12 14.45 -8.11
C LEU A 5 13.09 13.82 -7.09
N GLY A 6 14.40 14.04 -7.24
CA GLY A 6 15.42 13.48 -6.36
C GLY A 6 15.26 13.89 -4.90
N LEU A 7 14.85 15.14 -4.62
CA LEU A 7 14.58 15.59 -3.25
C LEU A 7 13.39 14.86 -2.62
N PHE A 8 12.29 14.70 -3.35
CA PHE A 8 11.13 13.93 -2.88
C PHE A 8 11.47 12.45 -2.70
N LEU A 9 12.20 11.85 -3.66
CA LEU A 9 12.59 10.45 -3.59
C LEU A 9 13.52 10.15 -2.40
N ILE A 10 14.36 11.08 -1.97
CA ILE A 10 15.16 10.90 -0.75
C ILE A 10 14.25 10.68 0.46
N VAL A 11 13.22 11.51 0.63
CA VAL A 11 12.28 11.39 1.75
C VAL A 11 11.47 10.11 1.64
N ILE A 12 10.86 9.86 0.46
CA ILE A 12 9.99 8.70 0.23
C ILE A 12 10.79 7.40 0.36
N ALA A 13 11.99 7.30 -0.22
CA ALA A 13 12.78 6.08 -0.15
C ALA A 13 13.37 5.83 1.25
N ALA A 14 13.78 6.88 1.97
CA ALA A 14 14.25 6.75 3.35
C ALA A 14 13.13 6.28 4.28
N THR A 15 11.95 6.89 4.20
CA THR A 15 10.78 6.48 4.97
C THR A 15 10.30 5.09 4.57
N GLY A 16 10.28 4.77 3.26
CA GLY A 16 9.95 3.44 2.74
C GLY A 16 10.88 2.35 3.25
N SER A 17 12.19 2.64 3.35
CA SER A 17 13.17 1.70 3.94
C SER A 17 12.84 1.39 5.41
N ALA A 18 12.44 2.39 6.17
CA ALA A 18 12.07 2.22 7.57
C ALA A 18 10.75 1.45 7.72
N ILE A 19 9.69 1.84 6.98
CA ILE A 19 8.37 1.20 7.09
C ILE A 19 8.30 -0.19 6.42
N ALA A 20 9.36 -0.64 5.75
CA ALA A 20 9.49 -2.05 5.39
C ALA A 20 9.39 -2.98 6.62
N PHE A 21 9.67 -2.45 7.81
CA PHE A 21 9.53 -3.12 9.10
C PHE A 21 8.38 -2.54 9.95
N TYR A 22 7.33 -2.02 9.31
CA TYR A 22 6.23 -1.33 9.97
C TYR A 22 5.58 -2.18 11.07
N LYS A 23 5.28 -3.45 10.76
CA LYS A 23 4.62 -4.37 11.71
C LYS A 23 5.50 -4.66 12.93
N GLU A 24 6.79 -4.86 12.72
CA GLU A 24 7.74 -5.08 13.81
C GLU A 24 7.87 -3.84 14.70
N MET A 25 7.91 -2.65 14.09
CA MET A 25 7.90 -1.39 14.84
C MET A 25 6.60 -1.20 15.63
N GLU A 26 5.44 -1.46 15.03
CA GLU A 26 4.14 -1.42 15.71
C GLU A 26 4.08 -2.38 16.90
N ARG A 27 4.52 -3.63 16.71
CA ARG A 27 4.57 -4.62 17.82
C ARG A 27 5.53 -4.22 18.91
N ALA A 28 6.68 -3.66 18.58
CA ALA A 28 7.69 -3.27 19.56
C ALA A 28 7.33 -2.00 20.35
N LEU A 29 6.77 -1.01 19.67
CA LEU A 29 6.51 0.32 20.24
C LEU A 29 5.08 0.48 20.78
N ASN A 30 4.13 -0.28 20.24
CA ASN A 30 2.70 -0.16 20.52
C ASN A 30 2.07 -1.47 21.03
N ALA A 31 2.87 -2.33 21.68
CA ALA A 31 2.39 -3.63 22.20
C ALA A 31 1.13 -3.48 23.09
N HIS A 32 1.08 -2.45 23.93
CA HIS A 32 -0.05 -2.19 24.82
C HIS A 32 -1.39 -1.92 24.10
N MET A 33 -1.35 -1.47 22.84
CA MET A 33 -2.56 -1.27 22.02
C MET A 33 -2.80 -2.40 21.02
N ARG A 34 -1.73 -3.05 20.56
CA ARG A 34 -1.78 -4.02 19.46
C ARG A 34 -1.84 -5.47 19.90
N MET A 35 -1.41 -5.75 21.13
CA MET A 35 -1.29 -7.11 21.63
C MET A 35 -2.20 -7.34 22.82
N VAL A 36 -2.74 -8.55 22.91
CA VAL A 36 -3.59 -9.00 24.02
C VAL A 36 -3.15 -10.39 24.48
N GLU A 37 -3.48 -10.74 25.71
CA GLU A 37 -3.30 -12.11 26.17
C GLU A 37 -4.37 -13.02 25.55
N PRO A 38 -3.96 -14.09 24.84
CA PRO A 38 -4.90 -15.05 24.28
C PRO A 38 -5.79 -15.68 25.36
N GLN A 39 -7.10 -15.79 25.08
CA GLN A 39 -8.05 -16.42 25.99
C GLN A 39 -8.47 -17.80 25.41
N PRO A 40 -8.63 -18.84 26.28
CA PRO A 40 -8.96 -20.20 25.83
C PRO A 40 -10.28 -20.29 25.02
N GLN A 41 -11.28 -19.46 25.38
CA GLN A 41 -12.59 -19.43 24.72
C GLN A 41 -12.54 -18.88 23.28
N GLY A 42 -11.46 -18.21 22.90
CA GLY A 42 -11.38 -17.51 21.63
C GLY A 42 -12.34 -16.30 21.56
N TRP A 43 -12.47 -15.76 20.37
CA TRP A 43 -13.45 -14.72 20.03
C TRP A 43 -14.17 -15.11 18.73
N THR A 44 -15.37 -14.56 18.52
CA THR A 44 -16.17 -14.79 17.32
C THR A 44 -16.37 -13.49 16.52
N LEU A 45 -16.75 -13.64 15.24
CA LEU A 45 -17.14 -12.48 14.43
C LEU A 45 -18.29 -11.68 15.08
N GLN A 46 -19.24 -12.38 15.74
CA GLN A 46 -20.34 -11.75 16.45
C GLN A 46 -19.83 -10.89 17.64
N ASP A 47 -18.82 -11.36 18.36
CA ASP A 47 -18.22 -10.61 19.46
C ASP A 47 -17.51 -9.36 18.96
N ALA A 48 -16.75 -9.45 17.88
CA ALA A 48 -16.13 -8.30 17.23
C ALA A 48 -17.16 -7.24 16.79
N LEU A 49 -18.30 -7.67 16.25
CA LEU A 49 -19.39 -6.76 15.85
C LEU A 49 -20.09 -6.11 17.05
N LYS A 50 -20.29 -6.86 18.16
CA LYS A 50 -20.81 -6.29 19.42
C LYS A 50 -19.84 -5.27 20.02
N ILE A 51 -18.53 -5.56 19.96
CA ILE A 51 -17.48 -4.62 20.42
C ILE A 51 -17.53 -3.36 19.58
N ARG A 52 -17.57 -3.46 18.24
CA ARG A 52 -17.73 -2.32 17.35
C ARG A 52 -18.92 -1.44 17.74
N ALA A 53 -20.09 -2.06 17.93
CA ALA A 53 -21.31 -1.34 18.30
C ALA A 53 -21.17 -0.63 19.66
N ARG A 54 -20.49 -1.26 20.62
CA ARG A 54 -20.21 -0.68 21.94
C ARG A 54 -19.25 0.51 21.83
N LEU A 55 -18.21 0.41 21.00
CA LEU A 55 -17.24 1.50 20.78
C LEU A 55 -17.93 2.74 20.19
N GLU A 56 -18.81 2.57 19.20
CA GLU A 56 -19.60 3.69 18.65
C GLU A 56 -20.60 4.27 19.68
N ALA A 57 -21.23 3.44 20.48
CA ALA A 57 -22.15 3.92 21.54
C ALA A 57 -21.42 4.71 22.63
N GLN A 58 -20.14 4.41 22.89
CA GLN A 58 -19.31 5.15 23.86
C GLN A 58 -18.83 6.50 23.34
N ASP A 59 -18.72 6.67 22.02
CA ASP A 59 -18.34 7.93 21.38
C ASP A 59 -19.24 8.22 20.16
N PRO A 60 -20.41 8.85 20.36
CA PRO A 60 -21.35 9.15 19.29
C PRO A 60 -20.83 10.13 18.23
N HIS A 61 -19.69 10.78 18.46
CA HIS A 61 -19.05 11.69 17.50
C HIS A 61 -18.21 10.92 16.47
N SER A 62 -17.98 9.64 16.69
CA SER A 62 -17.24 8.78 15.79
C SER A 62 -18.13 7.74 15.10
N SER A 63 -17.78 7.36 13.89
CA SER A 63 -18.40 6.26 13.13
C SER A 63 -17.33 5.31 12.62
N VAL A 64 -17.44 4.03 12.98
CA VAL A 64 -16.53 2.98 12.50
C VAL A 64 -16.86 2.71 11.04
N PHE A 65 -15.89 2.92 10.16
CA PHE A 65 -16.06 2.59 8.75
C PHE A 65 -15.27 1.34 8.32
N SER A 66 -14.25 0.93 9.08
CA SER A 66 -13.49 -0.31 8.82
C SER A 66 -13.21 -1.01 10.14
N LEU A 67 -13.53 -2.29 10.20
CA LEU A 67 -13.29 -3.18 11.32
C LEU A 67 -12.38 -4.31 10.84
N GLN A 68 -11.12 -4.28 11.24
CA GLN A 68 -10.15 -5.33 10.93
C GLN A 68 -10.15 -6.36 12.06
N LEU A 69 -10.26 -7.61 11.67
CA LEU A 69 -10.41 -8.73 12.59
C LEU A 69 -9.05 -9.34 12.92
N PRO A 70 -8.76 -9.65 14.19
CA PRO A 70 -7.51 -10.29 14.56
C PRO A 70 -7.29 -11.60 13.80
N GLN A 71 -6.12 -11.79 13.23
CA GLN A 71 -5.77 -13.03 12.53
C GLN A 71 -5.07 -14.03 13.46
N ASN A 72 -4.42 -13.52 14.50
CA ASN A 72 -3.79 -14.30 15.57
C ASN A 72 -4.51 -14.06 16.90
N SER A 73 -4.40 -15.03 17.80
CA SER A 73 -5.06 -14.95 19.13
C SER A 73 -4.49 -13.86 20.04
N ASP A 74 -3.27 -13.40 19.78
CA ASP A 74 -2.58 -12.36 20.54
C ASP A 74 -2.77 -10.95 19.97
N GLU A 75 -3.62 -10.76 18.96
CA GLU A 75 -3.84 -9.47 18.31
C GLU A 75 -5.10 -8.77 18.82
N ALA A 76 -5.00 -7.45 18.95
CA ALA A 76 -6.12 -6.58 19.22
C ALA A 76 -7.07 -6.45 18.01
N LEU A 77 -8.34 -6.23 18.28
CA LEU A 77 -9.30 -5.75 17.30
C LEU A 77 -8.95 -4.32 16.92
N PHE A 78 -8.88 -4.04 15.62
CA PHE A 78 -8.53 -2.73 15.08
C PHE A 78 -9.68 -2.12 14.28
N ALA A 79 -10.08 -0.91 14.64
CA ALA A 79 -11.12 -0.18 13.94
C ALA A 79 -10.60 1.16 13.42
N ARG A 80 -10.93 1.49 12.18
CA ARG A 80 -10.78 2.84 11.65
C ARG A 80 -12.10 3.57 11.78
N VAL A 81 -12.01 4.82 12.20
CA VAL A 81 -13.15 5.69 12.45
C VAL A 81 -13.06 6.97 11.63
N MET A 82 -14.21 7.51 11.33
CA MET A 82 -14.37 8.83 10.72
C MET A 82 -15.32 9.67 11.59
N PRO A 83 -15.33 11.00 11.45
CA PRO A 83 -16.31 11.83 12.11
C PRO A 83 -17.74 11.41 11.76
N ALA A 84 -18.59 11.28 12.78
CA ALA A 84 -20.01 11.14 12.58
C ALA A 84 -20.61 12.47 12.10
N ILE A 85 -21.76 12.43 11.44
CA ILE A 85 -22.48 13.61 10.98
C ILE A 85 -23.47 14.02 12.06
N ASP A 86 -23.38 15.25 12.53
CA ASP A 86 -24.37 15.85 13.45
C ASP A 86 -25.73 15.94 12.77
N PRO A 87 -26.75 15.26 13.29
CA PRO A 87 -28.08 15.28 12.68
C PRO A 87 -28.76 16.65 12.69
N LYS A 88 -28.30 17.58 13.54
CA LYS A 88 -28.87 18.94 13.63
C LYS A 88 -28.27 19.90 12.62
N SER A 89 -26.95 19.84 12.44
CA SER A 89 -26.23 20.77 11.56
C SER A 89 -25.91 20.19 10.18
N GLY A 90 -25.97 18.87 10.00
CA GLY A 90 -25.53 18.15 8.79
C GLY A 90 -24.02 18.19 8.57
N ARG A 91 -23.23 18.66 9.55
CA ARG A 91 -21.78 18.77 9.48
C ARG A 91 -21.12 17.62 10.26
N GLU A 92 -19.89 17.31 9.89
CA GLU A 92 -19.07 16.36 10.62
C GLU A 92 -18.66 16.92 11.99
N TYR A 93 -18.71 16.06 13.02
CA TYR A 93 -18.14 16.39 14.32
C TYR A 93 -16.63 16.54 14.24
N ALA A 94 -16.05 17.34 15.15
CA ALA A 94 -14.60 17.33 15.32
C ALA A 94 -14.16 16.02 15.99
N LEU A 95 -13.18 15.34 15.42
CA LEU A 95 -12.63 14.11 15.97
C LEU A 95 -11.10 14.24 16.03
N ASP A 96 -10.49 13.87 17.15
CA ASP A 96 -9.04 13.97 17.39
C ASP A 96 -8.28 12.66 17.14
N TYR A 97 -8.97 11.60 16.74
CA TYR A 97 -8.41 10.28 16.42
C TYR A 97 -9.10 9.68 15.18
N ASP A 98 -8.47 8.69 14.58
CA ASP A 98 -8.99 7.94 13.44
C ASP A 98 -8.73 6.42 13.54
N GLU A 99 -8.03 5.99 14.60
CA GLU A 99 -7.76 4.60 14.90
C GLU A 99 -8.18 4.26 16.35
N LEU A 100 -8.83 3.12 16.50
CA LEU A 100 -9.24 2.53 17.78
C LEU A 100 -8.76 1.09 17.89
N PHE A 101 -8.31 0.73 19.08
CA PHE A 101 -7.85 -0.61 19.42
C PHE A 101 -8.65 -1.14 20.59
N ALA A 102 -9.12 -2.38 20.49
CA ALA A 102 -9.90 -3.02 21.55
C ALA A 102 -9.48 -4.49 21.74
N ASN A 103 -9.65 -4.97 22.95
CA ASN A 103 -9.47 -6.37 23.29
C ASN A 103 -10.63 -7.19 22.68
N PRO A 104 -10.37 -8.17 21.79
CA PRO A 104 -11.41 -8.95 21.12
C PRO A 104 -12.19 -9.86 22.06
N TYR A 105 -11.67 -10.14 23.27
CA TYR A 105 -12.26 -11.06 24.23
C TYR A 105 -13.25 -10.40 25.20
N ASN A 106 -12.98 -9.17 25.64
CA ASN A 106 -13.79 -8.46 26.63
C ASN A 106 -14.33 -7.11 26.16
N GLY A 107 -13.84 -6.61 25.02
CA GLY A 107 -14.24 -5.33 24.46
C GLY A 107 -13.66 -4.10 25.16
N GLU A 108 -12.64 -4.28 26.00
CA GLU A 108 -11.91 -3.18 26.62
C GLU A 108 -11.20 -2.36 25.54
N ARG A 109 -11.33 -1.03 25.60
CA ARG A 109 -10.58 -0.13 24.70
C ARG A 109 -9.14 -0.03 25.17
N LEU A 110 -8.21 -0.54 24.34
CA LEU A 110 -6.78 -0.55 24.63
C LEU A 110 -6.12 0.79 24.31
N GLY A 111 -6.63 1.51 23.29
CA GLY A 111 -6.10 2.79 22.91
C GLY A 111 -6.83 3.43 21.73
N ARG A 112 -6.48 4.68 21.48
CA ARG A 112 -6.87 5.42 20.27
C ARG A 112 -5.73 6.32 19.84
N ARG A 113 -5.59 6.58 18.56
CA ARG A 113 -4.61 7.53 18.05
C ARG A 113 -5.07 8.17 16.74
N ARG A 114 -4.41 9.27 16.36
CA ARG A 114 -4.51 9.83 15.02
C ARG A 114 -3.32 9.37 14.19
N ILE A 115 -3.59 8.79 13.03
CA ILE A 115 -2.54 8.39 12.10
C ILE A 115 -1.73 9.63 11.66
N GLY A 116 -0.42 9.49 11.65
CA GLY A 116 0.47 10.59 11.25
C GLY A 116 0.54 11.76 12.22
N ALA A 117 -0.03 11.65 13.44
CA ALA A 117 0.15 12.69 14.43
C ALA A 117 1.65 12.92 14.69
N ALA A 118 2.09 14.18 14.59
CA ALA A 118 3.45 14.58 14.93
C ALA A 118 3.61 14.55 16.46
N THR A 119 3.88 13.38 17.01
CA THR A 119 4.17 13.20 18.42
C THR A 119 5.66 12.95 18.61
N PHE A 120 6.24 13.54 19.67
CA PHE A 120 7.65 13.29 20.04
C PHE A 120 7.82 11.95 20.79
N HIS A 121 6.74 11.15 20.91
CA HIS A 121 6.77 9.82 21.51
C HIS A 121 7.09 8.77 20.46
N LEU A 122 7.94 7.80 20.83
CA LEU A 122 8.34 6.69 19.94
C LEU A 122 7.16 5.87 19.44
N GLU A 123 6.08 5.80 20.21
CA GLU A 123 4.82 5.11 19.85
C GLU A 123 4.18 5.68 18.58
N GLY A 124 4.32 6.99 18.33
CA GLY A 124 3.84 7.65 17.12
C GLY A 124 4.71 7.44 15.88
N LEU A 125 5.96 6.97 16.07
CA LEU A 125 6.96 6.93 14.99
C LEU A 125 6.53 6.06 13.79
N PRO A 126 5.98 4.85 13.94
CA PRO A 126 5.56 4.05 12.79
C PRO A 126 4.49 4.76 11.95
N SER A 127 3.45 5.26 12.61
CA SER A 127 2.35 5.96 11.96
C SER A 127 2.80 7.29 11.33
N PHE A 128 3.72 8.02 11.97
CA PHE A 128 4.34 9.23 11.41
C PHE A 128 5.12 8.93 10.13
N LEU A 129 6.01 7.93 10.14
CA LEU A 129 6.79 7.54 8.96
C LEU A 129 5.89 7.05 7.83
N TYR A 130 4.84 6.28 8.16
CA TYR A 130 3.87 5.81 7.18
C TYR A 130 3.13 6.99 6.52
N TYR A 131 2.64 7.95 7.31
CA TYR A 131 1.92 9.11 6.78
C TYR A 131 2.83 10.03 5.96
N LEU A 132 4.09 10.23 6.42
CA LEU A 132 5.10 10.97 5.66
C LEU A 132 5.40 10.29 4.30
N HIS A 133 5.45 8.95 4.28
CA HIS A 133 5.74 8.18 3.08
C HIS A 133 4.65 8.32 2.02
N TYR A 134 3.37 8.20 2.39
CA TYR A 134 2.29 8.16 1.39
C TYR A 134 1.56 9.48 1.17
N ALA A 135 1.69 10.46 2.08
CA ALA A 135 0.94 11.73 2.01
C ALA A 135 1.80 13.00 2.22
N LEU A 136 3.10 12.88 2.56
CA LEU A 136 4.03 14.01 2.79
C LEU A 136 3.49 15.06 3.77
N PHE A 137 2.56 14.72 4.63
CA PHE A 137 1.82 15.64 5.52
C PHE A 137 1.11 16.81 4.79
N LEU A 138 0.88 16.68 3.48
CA LEU A 138 0.14 17.69 2.74
C LEU A 138 -1.38 17.52 2.94
N PRO A 139 -2.13 18.61 3.12
CA PRO A 139 -3.57 18.55 3.41
C PRO A 139 -4.40 18.17 2.19
N PHE A 140 -5.65 17.79 2.44
CA PHE A 140 -6.71 17.59 1.43
C PHE A 140 -6.36 16.61 0.30
N GLY A 141 -5.57 15.58 0.61
CA GLY A 141 -5.16 14.59 -0.38
C GLY A 141 -4.10 15.07 -1.38
N ALA A 142 -3.61 16.31 -1.25
CA ALA A 142 -2.59 16.86 -2.15
C ALA A 142 -1.29 16.03 -2.15
N GLY A 143 -0.93 15.48 -0.99
CA GLY A 143 0.25 14.61 -0.89
C GLY A 143 0.10 13.31 -1.66
N ILE A 144 -1.06 12.68 -1.56
CA ILE A 144 -1.39 11.44 -2.30
C ILE A 144 -1.31 11.71 -3.81
N LEU A 145 -1.96 12.79 -4.27
CA LEU A 145 -1.91 13.19 -5.68
C LEU A 145 -0.46 13.46 -6.14
N LEU A 146 0.30 14.20 -5.34
CA LEU A 146 1.69 14.53 -5.65
C LEU A 146 2.56 13.27 -5.76
N ILE A 147 2.47 12.34 -4.79
CA ILE A 147 3.26 11.09 -4.81
C ILE A 147 2.87 10.22 -5.99
N GLY A 148 1.59 10.12 -6.34
CA GLY A 148 1.15 9.40 -7.52
C GLY A 148 1.73 9.99 -8.83
N ILE A 149 1.74 11.32 -8.96
CA ILE A 149 2.39 12.00 -10.09
C ILE A 149 3.91 11.77 -10.08
N LEU A 150 4.55 11.87 -8.92
CA LEU A 150 5.99 11.59 -8.78
C LEU A 150 6.32 10.15 -9.18
N GLY A 151 5.44 9.17 -8.90
CA GLY A 151 5.58 7.79 -9.35
C GLY A 151 5.64 7.69 -10.89
N LEU A 152 4.73 8.38 -11.60
CA LEU A 152 4.75 8.43 -13.06
C LEU A 152 6.02 9.11 -13.60
N VAL A 153 6.40 10.25 -13.03
CA VAL A 153 7.63 10.96 -13.41
C VAL A 153 8.85 10.06 -13.19
N TRP A 154 8.89 9.35 -12.06
CA TRP A 154 9.98 8.43 -11.74
C TRP A 154 10.04 7.26 -12.73
N LEU A 155 8.89 6.72 -13.15
CA LEU A 155 8.83 5.68 -14.17
C LEU A 155 9.45 6.17 -15.49
N VAL A 156 9.04 7.35 -15.95
CA VAL A 156 9.60 7.96 -17.18
C VAL A 156 11.10 8.21 -17.05
N GLU A 157 11.57 8.72 -15.92
CA GLU A 157 13.00 8.94 -15.68
C GLU A 157 13.78 7.63 -15.60
N SER A 158 13.21 6.59 -14.99
CA SER A 158 13.83 5.26 -14.94
C SER A 158 13.99 4.65 -16.32
N MET A 159 12.97 4.77 -17.19
CA MET A 159 13.04 4.33 -18.58
C MET A 159 14.08 5.13 -19.38
N THR A 160 14.08 6.45 -19.21
CA THR A 160 15.05 7.34 -19.86
C THR A 160 16.47 7.03 -19.38
N GLY A 161 16.67 6.86 -18.08
CA GLY A 161 17.95 6.48 -17.48
C GLY A 161 18.48 5.17 -18.04
N PHE A 162 17.64 4.14 -18.12
CA PHE A 162 17.98 2.87 -18.76
C PHE A 162 18.41 3.07 -20.21
N TRP A 163 17.60 3.80 -21.00
CA TRP A 163 17.88 4.09 -22.41
C TRP A 163 19.23 4.79 -22.60
N LEU A 164 19.56 5.75 -21.74
CA LEU A 164 20.83 6.48 -21.79
C LEU A 164 22.05 5.62 -21.48
N THR A 165 21.88 4.45 -20.87
CA THR A 165 23.01 3.51 -20.66
C THR A 165 23.35 2.69 -21.88
N LEU A 166 22.44 2.61 -22.87
CA LEU A 166 22.66 1.82 -24.08
C LEU A 166 23.81 2.40 -24.92
N PRO A 167 24.68 1.56 -25.46
CA PRO A 167 25.80 2.03 -26.25
C PRO A 167 25.35 2.65 -27.58
N ALA A 168 25.87 3.83 -27.88
CA ALA A 168 25.62 4.48 -29.17
C ALA A 168 25.93 3.58 -30.38
N ARG A 169 25.27 3.79 -31.50
CA ARG A 169 25.58 3.03 -32.72
C ARG A 169 27.06 3.23 -33.10
N PRO A 170 27.76 2.16 -33.46
CA PRO A 170 29.17 2.26 -33.81
C PRO A 170 29.31 3.11 -35.11
N LYS A 171 30.17 4.09 -35.05
CA LYS A 171 30.57 4.81 -36.25
C LYS A 171 31.45 3.87 -37.11
N LYS A 172 31.29 3.88 -38.43
CA LYS A 172 32.17 3.13 -39.33
C LYS A 172 33.64 3.52 -39.08
N SER A 173 34.45 2.56 -38.75
CA SER A 173 35.88 2.80 -38.54
C SER A 173 36.55 3.13 -39.86
N LYS A 174 37.30 4.22 -39.92
CA LYS A 174 38.14 4.55 -41.09
C LYS A 174 39.25 3.51 -41.34
N LYS A 175 39.52 2.61 -40.36
CA LYS A 175 40.56 1.58 -40.46
C LYS A 175 40.04 0.16 -40.67
N GLY A 176 38.79 -0.02 -41.13
CA GLY A 176 38.22 -1.33 -41.45
C GLY A 176 38.00 -2.31 -40.27
N ALA A 177 38.31 -1.92 -39.05
CA ALA A 177 38.11 -2.76 -37.88
C ALA A 177 36.63 -2.94 -37.57
N SER A 178 36.18 -4.18 -37.39
CA SER A 178 34.81 -4.49 -36.96
C SER A 178 34.52 -3.91 -35.58
N PRO A 179 33.40 -3.26 -35.39
CA PRO A 179 33.03 -2.70 -34.07
C PRO A 179 32.83 -3.83 -33.05
N ARG A 180 33.23 -3.58 -31.78
CA ARG A 180 32.99 -4.53 -30.69
C ARG A 180 31.49 -4.87 -30.60
N PRO A 181 31.11 -6.12 -30.28
CA PRO A 181 29.73 -6.52 -30.09
C PRO A 181 28.97 -5.65 -29.08
N PHE A 182 27.66 -5.56 -29.20
CA PHE A 182 26.80 -4.71 -28.36
C PHE A 182 27.03 -4.95 -26.86
N HIS A 183 27.02 -6.21 -26.42
CA HIS A 183 27.19 -6.59 -25.02
C HIS A 183 28.55 -6.13 -24.44
N GLN A 184 29.64 -6.20 -25.22
CA GLN A 184 30.96 -5.74 -24.77
C GLN A 184 31.01 -4.22 -24.63
N ARG A 185 30.31 -3.48 -25.48
CA ARG A 185 30.22 -2.02 -25.40
C ARG A 185 29.35 -1.57 -24.21
N TRP A 186 28.28 -2.34 -23.90
CA TRP A 186 27.40 -2.05 -22.79
C TRP A 186 27.98 -2.49 -21.43
N ALA A 187 28.86 -3.47 -21.40
CA ALA A 187 29.49 -3.97 -20.18
C ALA A 187 30.13 -2.88 -19.30
N SER A 188 30.62 -1.80 -19.91
CA SER A 188 31.17 -0.64 -19.19
C SER A 188 30.11 0.12 -18.37
N ALA A 189 28.83 0.07 -18.78
CA ALA A 189 27.75 0.72 -18.05
C ALA A 189 27.43 0.01 -16.73
N TRP A 190 27.72 -1.28 -16.62
CA TRP A 190 27.46 -2.14 -15.46
C TRP A 190 28.59 -2.15 -14.42
N LYS A 191 29.70 -1.43 -14.68
CA LYS A 191 30.91 -1.46 -13.84
C LYS A 191 31.09 -0.13 -13.10
N ILE A 192 31.57 -0.23 -11.86
CA ILE A 192 32.07 0.89 -11.06
C ILE A 192 33.57 0.88 -11.15
N GLU A 193 34.16 1.93 -11.72
CA GLU A 193 35.62 2.07 -11.86
C GLU A 193 36.18 2.77 -10.62
N ARG A 194 36.94 2.03 -9.80
CA ARG A 194 37.52 2.52 -8.55
C ARG A 194 38.80 3.35 -8.76
N LYS A 195 39.46 3.18 -9.90
CA LYS A 195 40.75 3.85 -10.25
C LYS A 195 40.49 5.10 -11.08
N GLY A 196 39.69 6.02 -10.61
CA GLY A 196 39.36 7.26 -11.31
C GLY A 196 39.34 8.45 -10.38
N ASN A 197 39.06 9.63 -10.93
CA ASN A 197 38.79 10.81 -10.13
C ASN A 197 37.39 10.69 -9.46
N THR A 198 37.17 11.49 -8.41
CA THR A 198 35.93 11.49 -7.63
C THR A 198 34.67 11.64 -8.51
N ASN A 199 34.74 12.47 -9.57
CA ASN A 199 33.59 12.68 -10.46
C ASN A 199 33.26 11.41 -11.25
N ARG A 200 34.24 10.65 -11.68
CA ARG A 200 34.03 9.39 -12.37
C ARG A 200 33.41 8.35 -11.43
N LEU A 201 33.93 8.25 -10.20
CA LEU A 201 33.38 7.34 -9.19
C LEU A 201 31.93 7.66 -8.88
N LEU A 202 31.60 8.93 -8.63
CA LEU A 202 30.22 9.36 -8.37
C LEU A 202 29.28 9.10 -9.55
N PHE A 203 29.75 9.31 -10.77
CA PHE A 203 28.99 8.99 -11.98
C PHE A 203 28.70 7.49 -12.09
N ASP A 204 29.69 6.66 -11.84
CA ASP A 204 29.54 5.21 -11.90
C ASP A 204 28.67 4.68 -10.74
N LEU A 205 28.76 5.28 -9.53
CA LEU A 205 27.88 4.99 -8.39
C LEU A 205 26.42 5.41 -8.62
N HIS A 206 26.18 6.36 -9.47
CA HIS A 206 24.81 6.73 -9.88
C HIS A 206 24.31 5.78 -10.99
N ARG A 207 25.13 5.53 -12.01
CA ARG A 207 24.73 4.78 -13.22
C ARG A 207 24.61 3.28 -13.00
N ALA A 208 25.64 2.63 -12.45
CA ALA A 208 25.71 1.17 -12.39
C ALA A 208 24.67 0.59 -11.41
N PRO A 209 24.52 1.07 -10.17
CA PRO A 209 23.45 0.62 -9.28
C PRO A 209 22.05 0.93 -9.85
N GLY A 210 21.85 2.11 -10.49
CA GLY A 210 20.61 2.41 -11.17
C GLY A 210 20.25 1.40 -12.26
N LEU A 211 21.25 0.86 -12.96
CA LEU A 211 21.05 -0.17 -13.97
C LEU A 211 20.81 -1.57 -13.34
N TRP A 212 21.52 -1.92 -12.25
CA TRP A 212 21.32 -3.20 -11.55
C TRP A 212 19.95 -3.29 -10.91
N LEU A 213 19.47 -2.19 -10.35
CA LEU A 213 18.21 -2.09 -9.63
C LEU A 213 17.04 -1.65 -10.52
N TRP A 214 17.28 -1.47 -11.82
CA TRP A 214 16.27 -0.94 -12.75
C TRP A 214 14.92 -1.67 -12.70
N PRO A 215 14.82 -3.02 -12.60
CA PRO A 215 13.53 -3.69 -12.49
C PRO A 215 12.77 -3.28 -11.21
N LEU A 216 13.47 -3.16 -10.09
CA LEU A 216 12.88 -2.69 -8.84
C LEU A 216 12.45 -1.22 -8.94
N LEU A 217 13.28 -0.35 -9.54
CA LEU A 217 12.91 1.06 -9.77
C LEU A 217 11.60 1.15 -10.57
N ALA A 218 11.43 0.35 -11.61
CA ALA A 218 10.21 0.31 -12.40
C ALA A 218 9.00 -0.21 -11.58
N ILE A 219 9.16 -1.31 -10.84
CA ILE A 219 8.12 -1.88 -9.99
C ILE A 219 7.64 -0.86 -8.96
N PHE A 220 8.57 -0.23 -8.21
CA PHE A 220 8.22 0.73 -7.17
C PHE A 220 7.63 2.02 -7.73
N ALA A 221 8.05 2.46 -8.91
CA ALA A 221 7.45 3.60 -9.61
C ALA A 221 6.01 3.31 -10.05
N ILE A 222 5.76 2.13 -10.66
CA ILE A 222 4.42 1.70 -11.06
C ILE A 222 3.50 1.54 -9.85
N THR A 223 3.98 0.92 -8.79
CA THR A 223 3.18 0.69 -7.57
C THR A 223 2.95 1.98 -6.78
N GLY A 224 3.89 2.91 -6.78
CA GLY A 224 3.68 4.26 -6.25
C GLY A 224 2.56 5.00 -6.99
N PHE A 225 2.49 4.86 -8.32
CA PHE A 225 1.36 5.35 -9.10
C PHE A 225 0.06 4.60 -8.78
N ALA A 226 0.08 3.26 -8.73
CA ALA A 226 -1.09 2.43 -8.47
C ALA A 226 -1.72 2.70 -7.11
N LEU A 227 -0.90 2.78 -6.05
CA LEU A 227 -1.36 2.98 -4.68
C LEU A 227 -1.93 4.39 -4.43
N ASN A 228 -1.45 5.40 -5.16
CA ASN A 228 -1.83 6.78 -4.92
C ASN A 228 -2.84 7.33 -5.95
N LEU A 229 -2.89 6.76 -7.15
CA LEU A 229 -3.78 7.17 -8.23
C LEU A 229 -4.52 5.94 -8.81
N GLY A 230 -5.21 5.20 -7.94
CA GLY A 230 -5.85 3.93 -8.26
C GLY A 230 -6.83 4.01 -9.42
N GLY A 231 -7.66 5.06 -9.52
CA GLY A 231 -8.58 5.25 -10.64
C GLY A 231 -7.88 5.37 -12.00
N PRO A 232 -6.93 6.29 -12.20
CA PRO A 232 -6.10 6.37 -13.40
C PRO A 232 -5.30 5.09 -13.69
N TYR A 233 -4.78 4.43 -12.65
CA TYR A 233 -4.11 3.15 -12.78
C TYR A 233 -5.06 2.07 -13.30
N ALA A 234 -6.23 1.91 -12.68
CA ALA A 234 -7.27 0.96 -13.07
C ALA A 234 -7.65 1.13 -14.55
N HIS A 235 -7.93 2.38 -14.96
CA HIS A 235 -8.24 2.71 -16.35
C HIS A 235 -7.11 2.33 -17.33
N THR A 236 -5.86 2.47 -16.90
CA THR A 236 -4.70 2.08 -17.72
C THR A 236 -4.60 0.56 -17.83
N VAL A 237 -4.72 -0.16 -16.72
CA VAL A 237 -4.61 -1.63 -16.70
C VAL A 237 -5.76 -2.29 -17.45
N GLN A 238 -6.98 -1.77 -17.36
CA GLN A 238 -8.15 -2.27 -18.09
C GLN A 238 -7.98 -2.26 -19.62
N ARG A 239 -7.10 -1.43 -20.16
CA ARG A 239 -6.79 -1.41 -21.61
C ARG A 239 -5.88 -2.55 -22.06
N ILE A 240 -5.15 -3.16 -21.14
CA ILE A 240 -4.13 -4.18 -21.45
C ILE A 240 -4.44 -5.54 -20.84
N ALA A 241 -5.27 -5.60 -19.78
CA ALA A 241 -5.63 -6.83 -19.10
C ALA A 241 -7.03 -6.74 -18.47
N ALA A 242 -7.67 -7.87 -18.24
CA ALA A 242 -8.90 -7.93 -17.46
C ALA A 242 -8.61 -7.50 -16.01
N TYR A 243 -9.18 -6.37 -15.61
CA TYR A 243 -8.99 -5.75 -14.29
C TYR A 243 -10.30 -5.16 -13.77
N GLU A 244 -10.57 -5.37 -12.49
CA GLU A 244 -11.69 -4.78 -11.78
C GLU A 244 -11.30 -4.53 -10.34
N HIS A 245 -11.59 -3.34 -9.84
CA HIS A 245 -11.29 -2.95 -8.47
C HIS A 245 -12.49 -2.22 -7.87
N PHE A 246 -13.13 -2.82 -6.85
CA PHE A 246 -14.39 -2.31 -6.31
C PHE A 246 -14.29 -1.01 -5.53
N GLN A 247 -13.13 -0.70 -4.98
CA GLN A 247 -12.94 0.49 -4.15
C GLN A 247 -12.56 1.74 -4.92
N GLU A 248 -11.94 1.57 -6.09
CA GLU A 248 -11.33 2.68 -6.83
C GLU A 248 -11.87 2.81 -8.25
N ALA A 249 -12.40 1.74 -8.83
CA ALA A 249 -12.98 1.80 -10.14
C ALA A 249 -14.49 2.01 -10.01
N PRO A 250 -15.02 3.13 -10.47
CA PRO A 250 -16.46 3.19 -10.64
C PRO A 250 -16.86 2.20 -11.72
N PRO A 251 -17.90 1.36 -11.46
CA PRO A 251 -19.07 1.73 -12.13
C PRO A 251 -20.07 2.44 -11.22
N ARG A 252 -19.71 2.84 -10.02
CA ARG A 252 -20.67 3.51 -9.16
C ARG A 252 -20.24 4.92 -8.83
N GLU A 253 -21.02 5.85 -9.31
CA GLU A 253 -21.05 7.22 -8.84
C GLU A 253 -21.26 7.22 -7.31
N THR A 254 -20.53 8.06 -6.62
CA THR A 254 -20.78 8.33 -5.21
C THR A 254 -22.24 8.76 -5.07
N LEU A 255 -22.89 8.31 -4.02
CA LEU A 255 -24.26 8.71 -3.73
C LEU A 255 -24.34 10.24 -3.62
N PRO A 256 -25.41 10.89 -4.11
CA PRO A 256 -25.60 12.33 -3.95
C PRO A 256 -25.54 12.80 -2.49
N GLN A 257 -25.93 11.91 -1.59
CA GLN A 257 -25.78 12.09 -0.14
C GLN A 257 -25.27 10.77 0.47
N PRO A 258 -24.33 10.84 1.42
CA PRO A 258 -23.85 9.66 2.12
C PRO A 258 -24.98 8.92 2.84
N LEU A 259 -25.04 7.61 2.69
CA LEU A 259 -26.02 6.76 3.38
C LEU A 259 -25.50 6.49 4.82
N ILE A 260 -25.97 7.29 5.79
CA ILE A 260 -25.49 7.23 7.18
C ILE A 260 -26.06 6.04 7.93
N ASN A 261 -27.38 5.81 7.79
CA ASN A 261 -28.10 4.74 8.47
C ASN A 261 -28.61 3.72 7.45
N PRO A 262 -27.79 2.77 7.01
CA PRO A 262 -28.21 1.78 6.03
C PRO A 262 -29.24 0.82 6.60
N PRO A 263 -30.28 0.39 5.83
CA PRO A 263 -31.21 -0.65 6.24
C PRO A 263 -30.51 -1.97 6.59
N ILE A 264 -29.46 -2.31 5.87
CA ILE A 264 -28.59 -3.47 6.21
C ILE A 264 -27.57 -3.02 7.25
N ASN A 265 -27.69 -3.54 8.46
CA ASN A 265 -26.72 -3.28 9.51
C ASN A 265 -25.48 -4.18 9.39
N TRP A 266 -24.46 -3.91 10.20
CA TRP A 266 -23.19 -4.65 10.21
C TRP A 266 -23.34 -6.15 10.47
N PHE A 267 -24.25 -6.56 11.33
CA PHE A 267 -24.51 -7.97 11.63
C PHE A 267 -25.08 -8.69 10.39
N LYS A 268 -26.05 -8.04 9.74
CA LYS A 268 -26.66 -8.58 8.52
C LYS A 268 -25.66 -8.57 7.35
N ALA A 269 -24.84 -7.52 7.22
CA ALA A 269 -23.77 -7.47 6.23
C ALA A 269 -22.76 -8.61 6.40
N ALA A 270 -22.36 -8.91 7.64
CA ALA A 270 -21.45 -10.02 7.95
C ALA A 270 -22.08 -11.39 7.60
N GLU A 271 -23.36 -11.61 7.96
CA GLU A 271 -24.10 -12.83 7.61
C GLU A 271 -24.17 -13.01 6.09
N LEU A 272 -24.54 -11.94 5.38
CA LEU A 272 -24.62 -11.94 3.91
C LEU A 272 -23.24 -12.17 3.27
N GLY A 273 -22.19 -11.54 3.81
CA GLY A 273 -20.82 -11.71 3.34
C GLY A 273 -20.36 -13.16 3.42
N GLN A 274 -20.54 -13.79 4.57
CA GLN A 274 -20.22 -15.22 4.74
C GLN A 274 -21.03 -16.12 3.79
N ARG A 275 -22.33 -15.87 3.64
CA ARG A 275 -23.19 -16.62 2.73
C ARG A 275 -22.75 -16.45 1.27
N TYR A 276 -22.49 -15.23 0.83
CA TYR A 276 -22.04 -14.98 -0.53
C TYR A 276 -20.67 -15.58 -0.81
N PHE A 277 -19.74 -15.51 0.15
CA PHE A 277 -18.46 -16.19 0.01
C PHE A 277 -18.62 -17.70 -0.16
N ALA A 278 -19.48 -18.34 0.64
CA ALA A 278 -19.76 -19.78 0.49
C ALA A 278 -20.32 -20.13 -0.90
N GLN A 279 -21.23 -19.32 -1.41
CA GLN A 279 -21.79 -19.49 -2.76
C GLN A 279 -20.75 -19.30 -3.87
N GLN A 280 -19.92 -18.25 -3.75
CA GLN A 280 -18.91 -17.95 -4.75
C GLN A 280 -17.75 -18.96 -4.70
N ALA A 281 -17.37 -19.43 -3.51
CA ALA A 281 -16.36 -20.48 -3.37
C ALA A 281 -16.74 -21.76 -4.11
N GLN A 282 -18.01 -22.16 -4.07
CA GLN A 282 -18.52 -23.30 -4.85
C GLN A 282 -18.49 -23.04 -6.36
N ARG A 283 -18.80 -21.82 -6.80
CA ARG A 283 -18.84 -21.45 -8.22
C ARG A 283 -17.46 -21.31 -8.85
N GLU A 284 -16.54 -20.64 -8.13
CA GLU A 284 -15.22 -20.25 -8.64
C GLU A 284 -14.11 -21.26 -8.23
N GLY A 285 -14.43 -22.27 -7.42
CA GLY A 285 -13.51 -23.33 -7.03
C GLY A 285 -12.35 -22.84 -6.14
N PHE A 286 -12.66 -22.14 -5.05
CA PHE A 286 -11.67 -21.76 -4.03
C PHE A 286 -12.13 -22.15 -2.63
N THR A 287 -11.21 -22.23 -1.67
CA THR A 287 -11.52 -22.55 -0.27
C THR A 287 -11.54 -21.28 0.59
N LEU A 288 -12.39 -21.28 1.62
CA LEU A 288 -12.55 -20.19 2.56
C LEU A 288 -11.59 -20.33 3.75
N GLY A 289 -11.04 -19.19 4.19
CA GLY A 289 -10.29 -19.06 5.42
C GLY A 289 -11.06 -18.24 6.46
N LYS A 290 -10.32 -17.46 7.28
CA LYS A 290 -10.90 -16.59 8.30
C LYS A 290 -11.41 -15.28 7.68
N PRO A 291 -12.49 -14.69 8.23
CA PRO A 291 -12.84 -13.30 7.95
C PRO A 291 -11.68 -12.37 8.32
N ALA A 292 -11.39 -11.41 7.46
CA ALA A 292 -10.27 -10.49 7.61
C ALA A 292 -10.73 -9.08 8.05
N ALA A 293 -11.76 -8.54 7.40
CA ALA A 293 -12.29 -7.22 7.72
C ALA A 293 -13.74 -7.05 7.25
N ILE A 294 -14.39 -6.04 7.80
CA ILE A 294 -15.65 -5.51 7.26
C ILE A 294 -15.49 -3.99 7.16
N GLU A 295 -15.84 -3.44 6.01
CA GLU A 295 -15.81 -2.00 5.76
C GLU A 295 -17.16 -1.51 5.30
N TYR A 296 -17.51 -0.31 5.71
CA TYR A 296 -18.71 0.38 5.23
C TYR A 296 -18.34 1.70 4.58
N ARG A 297 -18.66 1.84 3.31
CA ARG A 297 -18.47 3.06 2.53
C ARG A 297 -19.81 3.78 2.40
N ARG A 298 -20.04 4.75 3.30
CA ARG A 298 -21.29 5.55 3.33
C ARG A 298 -21.52 6.36 2.05
N ASP A 299 -20.44 6.77 1.39
CA ASP A 299 -20.43 7.50 0.13
C ASP A 299 -20.84 6.64 -1.08
N LEU A 300 -20.62 5.34 -1.01
CA LEU A 300 -21.03 4.36 -2.03
C LEU A 300 -22.29 3.60 -1.66
N GLY A 301 -22.69 3.61 -0.39
CA GLY A 301 -23.77 2.77 0.14
C GLY A 301 -23.45 1.27 0.03
N LEU A 302 -22.19 0.89 0.26
CA LEU A 302 -21.71 -0.48 0.13
C LEU A 302 -21.02 -0.96 1.40
N TYR A 303 -21.25 -2.23 1.73
CA TYR A 303 -20.36 -2.99 2.60
C TYR A 303 -19.35 -3.77 1.76
N PHE A 304 -18.11 -3.80 2.22
CA PHE A 304 -17.07 -4.70 1.75
C PHE A 304 -16.79 -5.70 2.86
N PHE A 305 -17.01 -6.97 2.57
CA PHE A 305 -16.67 -8.06 3.46
C PHE A 305 -15.43 -8.76 2.90
N LEU A 306 -14.34 -8.73 3.67
CA LEU A 306 -13.05 -9.29 3.30
C LEU A 306 -12.85 -10.63 4.01
N MET A 307 -12.36 -11.62 3.28
CA MET A 307 -12.13 -12.95 3.80
C MET A 307 -10.85 -13.53 3.18
N HIS A 308 -10.06 -14.21 3.98
CA HIS A 308 -8.96 -15.02 3.46
C HIS A 308 -9.46 -16.20 2.67
N THR A 309 -8.75 -16.53 1.61
CA THR A 309 -9.11 -17.62 0.70
C THR A 309 -7.86 -18.32 0.15
N SER A 310 -8.03 -19.47 -0.51
CA SER A 310 -6.93 -20.12 -1.24
C SER A 310 -6.43 -19.32 -2.45
N ARG A 311 -7.04 -18.16 -2.75
CA ARG A 311 -6.63 -17.24 -3.82
C ARG A 311 -5.81 -16.07 -3.31
N ASP A 312 -5.57 -16.00 -2.00
CA ASP A 312 -4.73 -14.97 -1.41
C ASP A 312 -3.25 -15.22 -1.74
N LEU A 313 -2.47 -14.15 -1.71
CA LEU A 313 -1.02 -14.26 -1.72
C LEU A 313 -0.56 -14.78 -0.36
N LEU A 314 0.49 -15.61 -0.37
CA LEU A 314 1.03 -16.21 0.84
C LEU A 314 2.33 -15.54 1.26
N ASP A 315 2.52 -15.40 2.56
CA ASP A 315 3.79 -14.98 3.15
C ASP A 315 4.86 -16.10 3.06
N ALA A 316 6.06 -15.86 3.58
CA ALA A 316 7.14 -16.83 3.56
C ALA A 316 6.85 -18.11 4.40
N GLN A 317 5.86 -18.07 5.26
CA GLN A 317 5.39 -19.19 6.10
C GLN A 317 4.18 -19.91 5.50
N GLY A 318 3.74 -19.50 4.29
CA GLY A 318 2.58 -20.09 3.63
C GLY A 318 1.23 -19.65 4.22
N ARG A 319 1.18 -18.57 5.00
CA ARG A 319 -0.03 -17.98 5.54
C ARG A 319 -0.53 -16.89 4.60
N PRO A 320 -1.83 -16.60 4.55
CA PRO A 320 -2.34 -15.44 3.84
C PRO A 320 -1.61 -14.17 4.28
N THR A 321 -1.27 -13.33 3.31
CA THR A 321 -0.59 -12.06 3.62
C THR A 321 -1.51 -11.17 4.43
N GLU A 322 -1.07 -10.80 5.62
CA GLU A 322 -1.76 -9.80 6.41
C GLU A 322 -1.53 -8.44 5.76
N THR A 323 -2.49 -7.95 5.06
CA THR A 323 -2.43 -6.59 4.54
C THR A 323 -3.72 -5.87 4.88
N ASP A 324 -3.56 -4.64 5.28
CA ASP A 324 -4.66 -3.68 5.45
C ASP A 324 -5.23 -3.25 4.08
N SER A 325 -4.75 -3.86 3.01
CA SER A 325 -5.16 -3.52 1.65
C SER A 325 -6.13 -4.56 1.09
N PRO A 326 -7.32 -4.14 0.66
CA PRO A 326 -8.27 -5.00 -0.07
C PRO A 326 -7.70 -5.58 -1.37
N ALA A 327 -6.60 -5.02 -1.87
CA ALA A 327 -5.92 -5.56 -3.04
C ALA A 327 -5.31 -6.95 -2.81
N THR A 328 -5.16 -7.38 -1.58
CA THR A 328 -4.50 -8.64 -1.21
C THR A 328 -5.41 -9.63 -0.50
N ALA A 329 -6.65 -9.25 -0.14
CA ALA A 329 -7.67 -10.13 0.40
C ALA A 329 -8.86 -10.25 -0.57
N ALA A 330 -9.48 -11.41 -0.61
CA ALA A 330 -10.72 -11.60 -1.36
C ALA A 330 -11.82 -10.72 -0.76
N THR A 331 -12.56 -10.01 -1.61
CA THR A 331 -13.55 -9.01 -1.19
C THR A 331 -14.88 -9.25 -1.86
N ILE A 332 -15.97 -9.27 -1.08
CA ILE A 332 -17.34 -9.22 -1.57
C ILE A 332 -17.94 -7.85 -1.28
N ALA A 333 -18.53 -7.22 -2.30
CA ALA A 333 -19.30 -6.00 -2.17
C ALA A 333 -20.79 -6.32 -2.03
N ILE A 334 -21.47 -5.69 -1.06
CA ILE A 334 -22.86 -5.88 -0.69
C ILE A 334 -23.55 -4.51 -0.68
N ASP A 335 -24.67 -4.38 -1.35
CA ASP A 335 -25.47 -3.16 -1.33
C ASP A 335 -26.09 -2.96 0.08
N ALA A 336 -25.81 -1.82 0.69
CA ALA A 336 -26.24 -1.53 2.06
C ALA A 336 -27.74 -1.19 2.16
N ARG A 337 -28.46 -1.01 1.03
CA ARG A 337 -29.88 -0.70 0.98
C ARG A 337 -30.75 -1.95 1.03
N ASP A 338 -30.39 -3.00 0.32
CA ASP A 338 -31.19 -4.19 0.11
C ASP A 338 -30.45 -5.50 0.38
N GLY A 339 -29.14 -5.45 0.64
CA GLY A 339 -28.30 -6.61 0.95
C GLY A 339 -27.93 -7.46 -0.27
N ARG A 340 -28.20 -7.01 -1.50
CA ARG A 340 -27.87 -7.78 -2.69
C ARG A 340 -26.36 -7.89 -2.90
N PHE A 341 -25.96 -9.01 -3.50
CA PHE A 341 -24.61 -9.21 -3.99
C PHE A 341 -24.28 -8.24 -5.13
N VAL A 342 -23.18 -7.52 -5.00
CA VAL A 342 -22.72 -6.57 -6.01
C VAL A 342 -21.60 -7.15 -6.84
N GLY A 343 -20.66 -7.86 -6.22
CA GLY A 343 -19.54 -8.48 -6.92
C GLY A 343 -18.54 -9.16 -5.99
N LEU A 344 -17.65 -9.94 -6.61
CA LEU A 344 -16.51 -10.59 -5.97
C LEU A 344 -15.24 -10.15 -6.64
N GLN A 345 -14.25 -9.76 -5.84
CA GLN A 345 -12.87 -9.55 -6.26
C GLN A 345 -11.97 -10.56 -5.57
N LEU A 346 -11.22 -11.31 -6.35
CA LEU A 346 -10.18 -12.22 -5.85
C LEU A 346 -8.79 -11.61 -6.14
N PRO A 347 -7.83 -11.72 -5.20
CA PRO A 347 -6.47 -11.26 -5.41
C PRO A 347 -5.79 -11.94 -6.58
N THR A 348 -6.01 -13.27 -6.72
CA THR A 348 -5.40 -14.06 -7.79
C THR A 348 -6.41 -15.03 -8.43
N GLY A 349 -6.11 -15.43 -9.66
CA GLY A 349 -6.83 -16.53 -10.34
C GLY A 349 -8.18 -16.16 -10.94
N GLN A 350 -8.67 -14.93 -10.80
CA GLN A 350 -9.91 -14.47 -11.40
C GLN A 350 -9.66 -13.63 -12.66
N ARG A 351 -8.82 -12.61 -12.53
CA ARG A 351 -8.46 -11.70 -13.63
C ARG A 351 -6.96 -11.46 -13.66
N ALA A 352 -6.36 -11.44 -14.84
CA ALA A 352 -4.92 -11.28 -15.00
C ALA A 352 -4.41 -9.93 -14.45
N GLY A 353 -5.15 -8.85 -14.68
CA GLY A 353 -4.81 -7.52 -14.17
C GLY A 353 -4.87 -7.44 -12.65
N ASN A 354 -5.88 -8.08 -12.02
CA ASN A 354 -5.97 -8.17 -10.56
C ASN A 354 -4.79 -8.96 -9.99
N THR A 355 -4.49 -10.13 -10.57
CA THR A 355 -3.35 -10.95 -10.14
C THR A 355 -2.04 -10.20 -10.22
N LEU A 356 -1.78 -9.51 -11.35
CA LEU A 356 -0.58 -8.69 -11.51
C LEU A 356 -0.51 -7.57 -10.47
N THR A 357 -1.60 -6.84 -10.28
CA THR A 357 -1.68 -5.73 -9.33
C THR A 357 -1.48 -6.20 -7.90
N SER A 358 -2.10 -7.31 -7.50
CA SER A 358 -1.94 -7.90 -6.17
C SER A 358 -0.48 -8.26 -5.89
N TRP A 359 0.21 -8.89 -6.84
CA TRP A 359 1.65 -9.19 -6.71
C TRP A 359 2.50 -7.93 -6.61
N LEU A 360 2.26 -6.93 -7.48
CA LEU A 360 3.01 -5.67 -7.46
C LEU A 360 2.84 -4.93 -6.14
N ILE A 361 1.62 -4.84 -5.62
CA ILE A 361 1.34 -4.21 -4.32
C ILE A 361 1.98 -5.01 -3.19
N ALA A 362 1.82 -6.34 -3.15
CA ALA A 362 2.39 -7.18 -2.11
C ALA A 362 3.93 -7.10 -2.06
N LEU A 363 4.58 -6.98 -3.21
CA LEU A 363 6.02 -6.72 -3.29
C LEU A 363 6.38 -5.35 -2.72
N HIS A 364 5.60 -4.31 -3.04
CA HIS A 364 5.85 -2.95 -2.55
C HIS A 364 5.72 -2.86 -1.03
N VAL A 365 4.62 -3.37 -0.47
CA VAL A 365 4.34 -3.30 0.97
C VAL A 365 5.01 -4.41 1.78
N THR A 366 5.92 -5.17 1.17
CA THR A 366 6.67 -6.27 1.80
C THR A 366 5.79 -7.36 2.41
N ALA A 367 4.58 -7.57 1.88
CA ALA A 367 3.65 -8.58 2.37
C ALA A 367 4.09 -10.02 2.03
N VAL A 368 4.89 -10.20 0.99
CA VAL A 368 5.43 -11.49 0.53
C VAL A 368 6.94 -11.56 0.76
N GLY A 369 7.51 -12.78 0.74
CA GLY A 369 8.97 -12.98 0.81
C GLY A 369 9.58 -12.81 2.20
N GLY A 370 8.78 -12.49 3.23
CA GLY A 370 9.19 -12.42 4.62
C GLY A 370 10.35 -11.45 4.89
N ARG A 371 11.11 -11.71 5.96
CA ARG A 371 12.21 -10.82 6.40
C ARG A 371 13.30 -10.59 5.36
N VAL A 372 13.57 -11.59 4.51
CA VAL A 372 14.57 -11.44 3.45
C VAL A 372 14.14 -10.35 2.48
N TRP A 373 12.86 -10.35 2.06
CA TRP A 373 12.34 -9.33 1.17
C TRP A 373 12.25 -7.95 1.84
N GLN A 374 11.87 -7.87 3.12
CA GLN A 374 11.90 -6.62 3.89
C GLN A 374 13.31 -5.98 3.86
N VAL A 375 14.36 -6.79 4.12
CA VAL A 375 15.76 -6.33 4.06
C VAL A 375 16.13 -5.88 2.65
N VAL A 376 15.74 -6.64 1.62
CA VAL A 376 15.99 -6.27 0.21
C VAL A 376 15.34 -4.91 -0.11
N VAL A 377 14.09 -4.70 0.28
CA VAL A 377 13.37 -3.43 0.04
C VAL A 377 14.00 -2.28 0.83
N ALA A 378 14.40 -2.50 2.08
CA ALA A 378 15.10 -1.49 2.86
C ALA A 378 16.43 -1.09 2.23
N CYS A 379 17.25 -2.06 1.83
CA CYS A 379 18.52 -1.82 1.12
C CYS A 379 18.28 -1.13 -0.23
N PHE A 380 17.24 -1.52 -0.95
CA PHE A 380 16.83 -0.88 -2.20
C PHE A 380 16.50 0.61 -1.98
N GLY A 381 15.68 0.94 -0.99
CA GLY A 381 15.35 2.33 -0.68
C GLY A 381 16.59 3.15 -0.32
N LEU A 382 17.52 2.60 0.49
CA LEU A 382 18.79 3.27 0.78
C LEU A 382 19.66 3.45 -0.48
N ALA A 383 19.65 2.50 -1.40
CA ALA A 383 20.34 2.64 -2.68
C ALA A 383 19.71 3.75 -3.57
N VAL A 384 18.39 3.91 -3.53
CA VAL A 384 17.68 5.03 -4.19
C VAL A 384 18.11 6.36 -3.57
N VAL A 385 18.15 6.47 -2.24
CA VAL A 385 18.67 7.67 -1.54
C VAL A 385 20.08 8.01 -2.00
N LEU A 386 20.99 7.03 -2.02
CA LEU A 386 22.36 7.20 -2.48
C LEU A 386 22.42 7.66 -3.95
N GLY A 387 21.60 7.05 -4.81
CA GLY A 387 21.46 7.45 -6.22
C GLY A 387 21.00 8.90 -6.38
N CYS A 388 20.00 9.32 -5.62
CA CYS A 388 19.51 10.71 -5.63
C CYS A 388 20.59 11.70 -5.13
N VAL A 389 21.24 11.40 -4.00
CA VAL A 389 22.30 12.24 -3.42
C VAL A 389 23.47 12.38 -4.40
N THR A 390 23.94 11.29 -4.98
CA THR A 390 25.04 11.33 -5.96
C THR A 390 24.66 12.10 -7.23
N GLY A 391 23.41 11.95 -7.72
CA GLY A 391 22.88 12.72 -8.84
C GLY A 391 22.81 14.22 -8.58
N LEU A 392 22.29 14.62 -7.41
CA LEU A 392 22.25 16.03 -6.95
C LEU A 392 23.64 16.62 -6.83
N TRP A 393 24.58 15.88 -6.24
CA TRP A 393 25.97 16.30 -6.08
C TRP A 393 26.69 16.52 -7.42
N LEU A 394 26.52 15.58 -8.37
CA LEU A 394 27.09 15.70 -9.73
C LEU A 394 26.55 16.93 -10.45
N TRP A 395 25.24 17.21 -10.32
CA TRP A 395 24.62 18.39 -10.89
C TRP A 395 25.16 19.68 -10.29
N TRP A 396 25.22 19.76 -8.94
CA TRP A 396 25.73 20.93 -8.22
C TRP A 396 27.16 21.24 -8.61
N ARG A 397 28.07 20.26 -8.59
CA ARG A 397 29.46 20.43 -9.00
C ARG A 397 29.62 20.93 -10.45
N ARG A 398 28.80 20.46 -11.37
CA ARG A 398 28.83 20.95 -12.75
C ARG A 398 28.43 22.42 -12.90
N ARG A 399 27.66 22.97 -11.97
CA ARG A 399 27.27 24.40 -11.97
C ARG A 399 28.25 25.31 -11.27
N VAL A 400 28.84 24.86 -10.19
CA VAL A 400 29.78 25.66 -9.38
C VAL A 400 31.18 25.69 -9.98
N LEU A 401 31.58 24.68 -10.74
CA LEU A 401 32.89 24.58 -11.39
C LEU A 401 32.89 25.05 -12.87
N ARG A 402 31.78 25.63 -13.33
CA ARG A 402 31.70 26.41 -14.58
C ARG A 402 31.78 27.91 -14.26
#